data_fe0e5b53dd8564ef269eb992d8362d2a
#
_entry.id   fe0e5b53dd8564ef269eb992d8362d2a
#
_cell.length_a   1.000
_cell.length_b   1.000
_cell.length_c   1.000
_cell.angle_alpha   90.00
_cell.angle_beta   90.00
_cell.angle_gamma   90.00
#
_symmetry.space_group_name_H-M   'P 1'
#
loop_
_entity.id
_entity.type
_entity.pdbx_description
1 polymer ?
#
loop_
_entity_poly.entity_id
_entity_poly.type
_entity_poly.pdbx_seq_one_letter_code
_entity_poly.pdbx_strand_id
1 'polypeptide(L)'
;MTSAEKVAQLRALLCDTLLPLINNDYIFLDIPYYSNPGDTLIWEGTECLLKECSYKCLMKTAEECFKFPKLRENTIILLQGGGNWGDLWDRHQKFRLKVIQKYKNHRIIILPQSIYYKELDNWEKDATELFKHPDLHICVRDMPSCELVKDKNIKNVYLLPDMAFCINSKYLLQFEKSNNGRVLWVKRQDSEMPDYSHLKIDVDDTTLDIQDWPTMMSYDFVQINFYRIYNRRNFLLQGLTDLYADKILRPHIVKEAVRFISQYNYIYTSRLHVAILSVLLGKPFTLIDNSYGKNLNLYKA
;
A
#
# COMPACT_ATOMS: atom_id res chain seq x y z
N MET A 1 24.58 -8.68 -6.24
CA MET A 1 23.20 -8.42 -6.73
C MET A 1 22.95 -6.92 -6.68
N THR A 2 22.58 -6.32 -7.76
CA THR A 2 22.21 -4.89 -7.84
C THR A 2 20.80 -4.65 -7.32
N SER A 3 20.46 -3.39 -6.98
CA SER A 3 19.08 -3.05 -6.59
C SER A 3 18.07 -3.42 -7.67
N ALA A 4 18.39 -3.21 -8.94
CA ALA A 4 17.51 -3.57 -10.05
C ALA A 4 17.25 -5.08 -10.16
N GLU A 5 18.28 -5.91 -9.98
CA GLU A 5 18.14 -7.38 -9.93
C GLU A 5 17.28 -7.82 -8.75
N LYS A 6 17.47 -7.22 -7.57
CA LYS A 6 16.65 -7.53 -6.39
C LYS A 6 15.17 -7.14 -6.63
N VAL A 7 14.90 -5.95 -7.17
CA VAL A 7 13.54 -5.52 -7.51
C VAL A 7 12.89 -6.48 -8.50
N ALA A 8 13.63 -6.93 -9.53
CA ALA A 8 13.12 -7.90 -10.49
C ALA A 8 12.75 -9.24 -9.84
N GLN A 9 13.57 -9.73 -8.91
CA GLN A 9 13.27 -10.95 -8.14
C GLN A 9 12.03 -10.79 -7.26
N LEU A 10 11.91 -9.67 -6.53
CA LEU A 10 10.76 -9.39 -5.68
C LEU A 10 9.46 -9.31 -6.50
N ARG A 11 9.52 -8.67 -7.68
CA ARG A 11 8.40 -8.62 -8.60
C ARG A 11 8.03 -10.01 -9.13
N ALA A 12 9.01 -10.81 -9.54
CA ALA A 12 8.77 -12.17 -10.02
C ALA A 12 8.05 -13.00 -8.94
N LEU A 13 8.51 -12.95 -7.69
CA LEU A 13 7.87 -13.65 -6.57
C LEU A 13 6.40 -13.24 -6.39
N LEU A 14 6.09 -11.94 -6.52
CA LEU A 14 4.70 -11.44 -6.48
C LEU A 14 3.87 -12.00 -7.63
N CYS A 15 4.38 -11.92 -8.86
CA CYS A 15 3.67 -12.40 -10.05
C CYS A 15 3.45 -13.91 -10.01
N ASP A 16 4.47 -14.69 -9.70
CA ASP A 16 4.43 -16.15 -9.67
C ASP A 16 3.48 -16.68 -8.58
N THR A 17 3.29 -15.91 -7.50
CA THR A 17 2.38 -16.32 -6.41
C THR A 17 0.96 -15.80 -6.62
N LEU A 18 0.78 -14.51 -6.96
CA LEU A 18 -0.54 -13.89 -6.96
C LEU A 18 -1.33 -14.15 -8.24
N LEU A 19 -0.70 -14.15 -9.42
CA LEU A 19 -1.42 -14.35 -10.68
C LEU A 19 -2.13 -15.71 -10.77
N PRO A 20 -1.54 -16.85 -10.33
CA PRO A 20 -2.25 -18.13 -10.30
C PRO A 20 -3.42 -18.18 -9.31
N LEU A 21 -3.41 -17.37 -8.25
CA LEU A 21 -4.51 -17.29 -7.30
C LEU A 21 -5.72 -16.54 -7.89
N ILE A 22 -5.49 -15.63 -8.86
CA ILE A 22 -6.54 -14.89 -9.55
C ILE A 22 -6.95 -15.68 -10.79
N ASN A 23 -7.75 -16.71 -10.59
CA ASN A 23 -8.15 -17.66 -11.62
C ASN A 23 -9.59 -17.45 -12.15
N ASN A 24 -10.18 -16.29 -11.90
CA ASN A 24 -11.48 -15.86 -12.43
C ASN A 24 -11.56 -14.32 -12.44
N ASP A 25 -12.64 -13.78 -13.03
CA ASP A 25 -12.93 -12.34 -12.95
C ASP A 25 -13.01 -11.89 -11.48
N TYR A 26 -12.57 -10.67 -11.22
CA TYR A 26 -12.37 -10.20 -9.86
C TYR A 26 -12.91 -8.79 -9.62
N ILE A 27 -13.06 -8.45 -8.34
CA ILE A 27 -13.24 -7.08 -7.86
C ILE A 27 -12.05 -6.71 -6.98
N PHE A 28 -11.68 -5.42 -6.99
CA PHE A 28 -10.59 -4.89 -6.20
C PHE A 28 -11.09 -3.80 -5.26
N LEU A 29 -10.96 -4.02 -3.95
CA LEU A 29 -11.58 -3.24 -2.88
C LEU A 29 -10.55 -2.64 -1.93
N ASP A 30 -11.01 -1.72 -1.09
CA ASP A 30 -10.21 -0.99 -0.08
C ASP A 30 -9.14 -0.10 -0.73
N ILE A 31 -9.44 0.42 -1.92
CA ILE A 31 -8.53 1.32 -2.66
C ILE A 31 -8.40 2.64 -1.92
N PRO A 32 -7.16 3.20 -1.77
CA PRO A 32 -6.92 4.41 -1.02
C PRO A 32 -7.34 5.66 -1.80
N TYR A 33 -8.57 6.15 -1.56
CA TYR A 33 -9.06 7.42 -2.13
C TYR A 33 -8.65 8.63 -1.27
N TYR A 34 -7.50 8.54 -0.64
CA TYR A 34 -6.89 9.58 0.17
C TYR A 34 -5.46 9.86 -0.28
N SER A 35 -4.89 10.98 0.15
CA SER A 35 -3.68 11.58 -0.42
C SER A 35 -2.36 11.05 0.17
N ASN A 36 -2.33 9.79 0.66
CA ASN A 36 -1.09 9.16 1.12
C ASN A 36 -0.34 8.54 -0.07
N PRO A 37 0.83 9.05 -0.47
CA PRO A 37 1.61 8.50 -1.57
C PRO A 37 2.04 7.05 -1.32
N GLY A 38 2.31 6.67 -0.07
CA GLY A 38 2.69 5.30 0.26
C GLY A 38 1.63 4.29 -0.16
N ASP A 39 0.39 4.48 0.28
CA ASP A 39 -0.71 3.59 -0.07
C ASP A 39 -1.07 3.69 -1.56
N THR A 40 -0.86 4.87 -2.17
CA THR A 40 -1.03 5.05 -3.63
C THR A 40 0.04 4.29 -4.42
N LEU A 41 1.28 4.18 -3.94
CA LEU A 41 2.32 3.35 -4.56
C LEU A 41 1.98 1.86 -4.48
N ILE A 42 1.40 1.38 -3.36
CA ILE A 42 0.87 0.02 -3.27
C ILE A 42 -0.20 -0.21 -4.32
N TRP A 43 -1.14 0.72 -4.47
CA TRP A 43 -2.19 0.65 -5.49
C TRP A 43 -1.61 0.65 -6.91
N GLU A 44 -0.66 1.53 -7.24
CA GLU A 44 0.02 1.55 -8.54
C GLU A 44 0.73 0.21 -8.82
N GLY A 45 1.45 -0.34 -7.84
CA GLY A 45 2.10 -1.64 -7.97
C GLY A 45 1.10 -2.77 -8.20
N THR A 46 -0.03 -2.75 -7.49
CA THR A 46 -1.13 -3.71 -7.70
C THR A 46 -1.69 -3.61 -9.12
N GLU A 47 -1.96 -2.40 -9.62
CA GLU A 47 -2.43 -2.20 -11.00
C GLU A 47 -1.40 -2.66 -12.04
N CYS A 48 -0.10 -2.50 -11.74
CA CYS A 48 0.97 -3.01 -12.62
C CYS A 48 0.95 -4.53 -12.71
N LEU A 49 0.77 -5.24 -11.59
CA LEU A 49 0.62 -6.70 -11.57
C LEU A 49 -0.67 -7.13 -12.28
N LEU A 50 -1.79 -6.49 -11.99
CA LEU A 50 -3.09 -6.84 -12.56
C LEU A 50 -3.20 -6.63 -14.08
N LYS A 51 -2.32 -5.82 -14.69
CA LYS A 51 -2.21 -5.74 -16.18
C LYS A 51 -1.74 -7.05 -16.82
N GLU A 52 -1.06 -7.92 -16.07
CA GLU A 52 -0.61 -9.23 -16.52
C GLU A 52 -1.66 -10.33 -16.24
N CYS A 53 -2.73 -10.00 -15.52
CA CYS A 53 -3.81 -10.92 -15.22
C CYS A 53 -4.69 -11.14 -16.45
N SER A 54 -5.00 -12.41 -16.77
CA SER A 54 -5.85 -12.78 -17.90
C SER A 54 -7.35 -12.54 -17.66
N TYR A 55 -7.75 -12.29 -16.40
CA TYR A 55 -9.13 -12.10 -15.99
C TYR A 55 -9.49 -10.62 -15.84
N LYS A 56 -10.78 -10.32 -15.91
CA LYS A 56 -11.27 -8.93 -15.93
C LYS A 56 -11.54 -8.41 -14.53
N CYS A 57 -11.15 -7.17 -14.27
CA CYS A 57 -11.61 -6.41 -13.13
C CYS A 57 -13.05 -5.92 -13.38
N LEU A 58 -14.01 -6.49 -12.64
CA LEU A 58 -15.43 -6.14 -12.77
C LEU A 58 -15.78 -4.85 -12.00
N MET A 59 -15.05 -4.57 -10.92
CA MET A 59 -15.24 -3.39 -10.07
C MET A 59 -13.93 -3.09 -9.33
N LYS A 60 -13.62 -1.81 -9.19
CA LYS A 60 -12.58 -1.34 -8.28
C LYS A 60 -13.11 -0.11 -7.53
N THR A 61 -12.98 -0.10 -6.20
CA THR A 61 -13.53 0.99 -5.40
C THR A 61 -12.96 1.04 -3.98
N ALA A 62 -13.09 2.20 -3.34
CA ALA A 62 -12.74 2.38 -1.93
C ALA A 62 -13.80 1.75 -1.01
N GLU A 63 -13.42 1.52 0.26
CA GLU A 63 -14.31 0.91 1.25
C GLU A 63 -15.62 1.68 1.45
N GLU A 64 -15.55 3.02 1.51
CA GLU A 64 -16.72 3.89 1.74
C GLU A 64 -17.71 3.88 0.57
N CYS A 65 -17.23 3.46 -0.58
CA CYS A 65 -17.99 3.43 -1.82
C CYS A 65 -18.63 2.07 -2.07
N PHE A 66 -18.13 1.02 -1.43
CA PHE A 66 -18.59 -0.34 -1.65
C PHE A 66 -19.93 -0.61 -0.95
N LYS A 67 -20.95 -1.00 -1.72
CA LYS A 67 -22.34 -1.21 -1.23
C LYS A 67 -22.70 -2.67 -0.99
N PHE A 68 -21.71 -3.57 -0.96
CA PHE A 68 -21.90 -5.00 -0.72
C PHE A 68 -22.94 -5.65 -1.64
N PRO A 69 -22.84 -5.49 -2.98
CA PRO A 69 -23.78 -6.07 -3.92
C PRO A 69 -23.72 -7.60 -3.93
N LYS A 70 -24.73 -8.26 -4.51
CA LYS A 70 -24.64 -9.67 -4.86
C LYS A 70 -23.62 -9.80 -6.00
N LEU A 71 -22.58 -10.62 -5.81
CA LEU A 71 -21.57 -10.91 -6.82
C LEU A 71 -21.97 -12.12 -7.67
N ARG A 72 -21.41 -12.19 -8.89
CA ARG A 72 -21.51 -13.40 -9.72
C ARG A 72 -20.74 -14.53 -9.05
N GLU A 73 -21.18 -15.76 -9.27
CA GLU A 73 -20.46 -16.95 -8.79
C GLU A 73 -18.99 -16.91 -9.24
N ASN A 74 -18.12 -17.45 -8.38
CA ASN A 74 -16.68 -17.51 -8.61
C ASN A 74 -15.96 -16.17 -8.78
N THR A 75 -16.63 -15.02 -8.59
CA THR A 75 -15.94 -13.73 -8.57
C THR A 75 -14.92 -13.70 -7.43
N ILE A 76 -13.67 -13.38 -7.75
CA ILE A 76 -12.60 -13.25 -6.76
C ILE A 76 -12.63 -11.86 -6.15
N ILE A 77 -12.33 -11.75 -4.85
CA ILE A 77 -12.25 -10.47 -4.15
C ILE A 77 -10.80 -10.23 -3.76
N LEU A 78 -10.24 -9.16 -4.29
CA LEU A 78 -8.93 -8.65 -3.89
C LEU A 78 -9.13 -7.52 -2.89
N LEU A 79 -8.44 -7.58 -1.76
CA LEU A 79 -8.36 -6.50 -0.78
C LEU A 79 -6.97 -5.86 -0.85
N GLN A 80 -6.94 -4.53 -0.87
CA GLN A 80 -5.72 -3.73 -0.97
C GLN A 80 -4.69 -4.14 0.09
N GLY A 81 -3.41 -4.17 -0.31
CA GLY A 81 -2.27 -4.36 0.58
C GLY A 81 -1.95 -3.13 1.43
N GLY A 82 -0.91 -3.20 2.25
CA GLY A 82 -0.44 -2.05 3.01
C GLY A 82 -0.11 -2.31 4.47
N GLY A 83 -0.47 -1.39 5.34
CA GLY A 83 -0.17 -1.46 6.77
C GLY A 83 -1.33 -1.02 7.65
N ASN A 84 -2.56 -1.21 7.16
CA ASN A 84 -3.79 -0.82 7.85
C ASN A 84 -4.55 -2.01 8.46
N TRP A 85 -3.90 -3.15 8.66
CA TRP A 85 -4.50 -4.32 9.29
C TRP A 85 -4.24 -4.31 10.80
N GLY A 86 -5.30 -4.20 11.57
CA GLY A 86 -5.26 -4.23 13.03
C GLY A 86 -6.09 -3.12 13.67
N ASP A 87 -5.90 -2.92 14.97
CA ASP A 87 -6.72 -2.02 15.78
C ASP A 87 -6.26 -0.54 15.74
N LEU A 88 -5.14 -0.25 15.09
CA LEU A 88 -4.72 1.14 14.85
C LEU A 88 -5.56 1.84 13.78
N TRP A 89 -6.04 1.09 12.79
CA TRP A 89 -6.84 1.56 11.65
C TRP A 89 -8.18 0.82 11.60
N ASP A 90 -8.94 0.92 12.67
CA ASP A 90 -10.15 0.17 12.96
C ASP A 90 -11.19 0.17 11.82
N ARG A 91 -11.32 1.28 11.07
CA ARG A 91 -12.23 1.39 9.93
C ARG A 91 -11.92 0.37 8.84
N HIS A 92 -10.68 0.30 8.39
CA HIS A 92 -10.24 -0.66 7.36
C HIS A 92 -10.37 -2.11 7.84
N GLN A 93 -10.06 -2.35 9.12
CA GLN A 93 -10.20 -3.68 9.70
C GLN A 93 -11.65 -4.14 9.75
N LYS A 94 -12.57 -3.28 10.19
CA LYS A 94 -14.01 -3.57 10.19
C LYS A 94 -14.55 -3.84 8.79
N PHE A 95 -14.11 -3.06 7.81
CA PHE A 95 -14.49 -3.29 6.41
C PHE A 95 -14.00 -4.66 5.92
N ARG A 96 -12.75 -5.01 6.16
CA ARG A 96 -12.15 -6.30 5.78
C ARG A 96 -12.93 -7.46 6.37
N LEU A 97 -13.21 -7.44 7.67
CA LEU A 97 -14.00 -8.48 8.34
C LEU A 97 -15.41 -8.59 7.76
N LYS A 98 -16.07 -7.45 7.48
CA LYS A 98 -17.39 -7.44 6.87
C LYS A 98 -17.40 -8.04 5.47
N VAL A 99 -16.37 -7.80 4.66
CA VAL A 99 -16.21 -8.45 3.35
C VAL A 99 -16.09 -9.95 3.51
N ILE A 100 -15.22 -10.41 4.41
CA ILE A 100 -14.97 -11.84 4.67
C ILE A 100 -16.24 -12.53 5.16
N GLN A 101 -16.97 -11.93 6.08
CA GLN A 101 -18.23 -12.49 6.61
C GLN A 101 -19.35 -12.54 5.55
N LYS A 102 -19.42 -11.53 4.67
CA LYS A 102 -20.48 -11.41 3.67
C LYS A 102 -20.29 -12.37 2.49
N TYR A 103 -19.06 -12.58 2.04
CA TYR A 103 -18.76 -13.28 0.79
C TYR A 103 -18.11 -14.65 1.02
N LYS A 104 -18.70 -15.48 1.90
CA LYS A 104 -18.18 -16.80 2.31
C LYS A 104 -17.96 -17.79 1.17
N ASN A 105 -18.66 -17.63 0.04
CA ASN A 105 -18.59 -18.53 -1.12
C ASN A 105 -17.68 -17.99 -2.23
N HIS A 106 -16.92 -16.92 -1.96
CA HIS A 106 -16.01 -16.31 -2.92
C HIS A 106 -14.58 -16.44 -2.43
N ARG A 107 -13.62 -16.69 -3.32
CA ARG A 107 -12.22 -16.57 -2.96
C ARG A 107 -11.91 -15.15 -2.60
N ILE A 108 -11.25 -14.96 -1.45
CA ILE A 108 -10.77 -13.66 -1.00
C ILE A 108 -9.25 -13.71 -0.89
N ILE A 109 -8.59 -12.75 -1.52
CA ILE A 109 -7.13 -12.59 -1.47
C ILE A 109 -6.84 -11.23 -0.83
N ILE A 110 -6.26 -11.26 0.36
CA ILE A 110 -5.72 -10.06 1.01
C ILE A 110 -4.29 -9.88 0.49
N LEU A 111 -4.05 -8.80 -0.25
CA LEU A 111 -2.74 -8.48 -0.82
C LEU A 111 -1.74 -8.14 0.30
N PRO A 112 -0.42 -8.18 0.06
CA PRO A 112 0.61 -8.08 1.08
C PRO A 112 0.39 -6.98 2.12
N GLN A 113 0.16 -7.38 3.37
CA GLN A 113 -0.14 -6.52 4.52
C GLN A 113 0.90 -6.67 5.64
N SER A 114 1.11 -5.58 6.38
CA SER A 114 1.65 -5.65 7.75
C SER A 114 0.50 -5.67 8.73
N ILE A 115 0.56 -6.56 9.71
CA ILE A 115 -0.45 -6.72 10.76
C ILE A 115 0.09 -6.17 12.07
N TYR A 116 -0.66 -5.28 12.69
CA TYR A 116 -0.31 -4.74 14.00
C TYR A 116 -1.56 -4.57 14.87
N TYR A 117 -1.53 -5.19 16.04
CA TYR A 117 -2.54 -5.03 17.08
C TYR A 117 -1.86 -4.52 18.34
N LYS A 118 -2.38 -3.44 18.89
CA LYS A 118 -1.97 -2.92 20.19
C LYS A 118 -2.46 -3.88 21.29
N GLU A 119 -3.70 -4.36 21.15
CA GLU A 119 -4.34 -5.28 22.08
C GLU A 119 -4.49 -6.66 21.43
N LEU A 120 -3.78 -7.66 21.92
CA LEU A 120 -3.81 -9.02 21.36
C LEU A 120 -5.19 -9.67 21.43
N ASP A 121 -6.03 -9.30 22.40
CA ASP A 121 -7.42 -9.78 22.50
C ASP A 121 -8.25 -9.38 21.27
N ASN A 122 -7.93 -8.24 20.63
CA ASN A 122 -8.58 -7.84 19.39
C ASN A 122 -8.17 -8.75 18.23
N TRP A 123 -6.89 -9.14 18.18
CA TRP A 123 -6.41 -10.11 17.20
C TRP A 123 -7.13 -11.46 17.35
N GLU A 124 -7.27 -11.98 18.59
CA GLU A 124 -7.93 -13.26 18.84
C GLU A 124 -9.39 -13.27 18.34
N LYS A 125 -10.11 -12.17 18.57
CA LYS A 125 -11.50 -12.00 18.09
C LYS A 125 -11.54 -11.99 16.55
N ASP A 126 -10.69 -11.18 15.92
CA ASP A 126 -10.65 -11.04 14.47
C ASP A 126 -10.21 -12.35 13.81
N ALA A 127 -9.17 -13.01 14.34
CA ALA A 127 -8.67 -14.27 13.85
C ALA A 127 -9.78 -15.35 13.82
N THR A 128 -10.61 -15.39 14.87
CA THR A 128 -11.75 -16.32 14.92
C THR A 128 -12.72 -16.14 13.74
N GLU A 129 -12.94 -14.91 13.28
CA GLU A 129 -13.77 -14.64 12.10
C GLU A 129 -13.08 -14.99 10.79
N LEU A 130 -11.78 -14.71 10.68
CA LEU A 130 -10.96 -15.04 9.50
C LEU A 130 -10.95 -16.54 9.22
N PHE A 131 -10.81 -17.38 10.27
CA PHE A 131 -10.75 -18.85 10.15
C PHE A 131 -12.05 -19.50 9.66
N LYS A 132 -13.17 -18.82 9.79
CA LYS A 132 -14.46 -19.34 9.31
C LYS A 132 -14.59 -19.29 7.79
N HIS A 133 -13.69 -18.57 7.11
CA HIS A 133 -13.77 -18.44 5.66
C HIS A 133 -13.06 -19.60 4.95
N PRO A 134 -13.76 -20.36 4.07
CA PRO A 134 -13.21 -21.59 3.48
C PRO A 134 -12.11 -21.35 2.44
N ASP A 135 -12.09 -20.22 1.74
CA ASP A 135 -11.14 -19.91 0.66
C ASP A 135 -10.58 -18.47 0.81
N LEU A 136 -9.91 -18.25 1.96
CA LEU A 136 -9.21 -17.02 2.30
C LEU A 136 -7.70 -17.19 2.09
N HIS A 137 -7.11 -16.32 1.30
CA HIS A 137 -5.67 -16.24 1.05
C HIS A 137 -5.13 -14.96 1.71
N ILE A 138 -4.17 -15.12 2.59
CA ILE A 138 -3.57 -14.01 3.35
C ILE A 138 -2.14 -13.82 2.91
N CYS A 139 -1.85 -12.68 2.29
CA CYS A 139 -0.49 -12.28 1.97
C CYS A 139 -0.01 -11.27 3.02
N VAL A 140 1.14 -11.54 3.61
CA VAL A 140 1.82 -10.67 4.56
C VAL A 140 3.17 -10.25 4.01
N ARG A 141 3.68 -9.09 4.40
CA ARG A 141 4.94 -8.55 3.85
C ARG A 141 6.09 -8.47 4.86
N ASP A 142 5.89 -8.95 6.10
CA ASP A 142 6.92 -9.00 7.13
C ASP A 142 6.79 -10.26 7.99
N MET A 143 7.90 -10.66 8.60
CA MET A 143 7.98 -11.88 9.41
C MET A 143 7.07 -11.86 10.64
N PRO A 144 6.99 -10.77 11.45
CA PRO A 144 6.08 -10.74 12.60
C PRO A 144 4.62 -10.98 12.21
N SER A 145 4.17 -10.36 11.11
CA SER A 145 2.81 -10.61 10.57
C SER A 145 2.62 -12.05 10.13
N CYS A 146 3.66 -12.66 9.53
CA CYS A 146 3.63 -14.05 9.09
C CYS A 146 3.50 -15.03 10.28
N GLU A 147 4.30 -14.81 11.32
CA GLU A 147 4.27 -15.61 12.54
C GLU A 147 2.91 -15.50 13.24
N LEU A 148 2.40 -14.28 13.39
CA LEU A 148 1.10 -14.02 14.01
C LEU A 148 -0.04 -14.80 13.33
N VAL A 149 -0.04 -14.88 11.99
CA VAL A 149 -1.08 -15.58 11.23
C VAL A 149 -0.86 -17.09 11.25
N LYS A 150 0.38 -17.57 11.14
CA LYS A 150 0.72 -19.01 11.15
C LYS A 150 0.39 -19.70 12.46
N ASP A 151 0.55 -19.00 13.59
CA ASP A 151 0.22 -19.53 14.92
C ASP A 151 -1.25 -19.96 15.04
N LYS A 152 -2.10 -19.50 14.14
CA LYS A 152 -3.53 -19.85 14.07
C LYS A 152 -3.88 -20.96 13.09
N ASN A 153 -2.89 -21.65 12.50
CA ASN A 153 -3.10 -22.72 11.52
C ASN A 153 -3.91 -22.31 10.28
N ILE A 154 -3.79 -21.06 9.83
CA ILE A 154 -4.35 -20.60 8.55
C ILE A 154 -3.60 -21.27 7.41
N LYS A 155 -4.32 -21.95 6.49
CA LYS A 155 -3.72 -22.78 5.44
C LYS A 155 -3.04 -21.98 4.33
N ASN A 156 -3.62 -20.85 3.92
CA ASN A 156 -3.18 -20.10 2.74
C ASN A 156 -2.52 -18.78 3.17
N VAL A 157 -1.32 -18.87 3.73
CA VAL A 157 -0.51 -17.73 4.18
C VAL A 157 0.75 -17.64 3.33
N TYR A 158 1.01 -16.46 2.79
CA TYR A 158 2.13 -16.19 1.88
C TYR A 158 2.92 -14.99 2.42
N LEU A 159 4.23 -15.18 2.60
CA LEU A 159 5.14 -14.06 2.86
C LEU A 159 5.61 -13.53 1.50
N LEU A 160 5.20 -12.31 1.16
CA LEU A 160 5.44 -11.68 -0.12
C LEU A 160 5.96 -10.25 0.05
N PRO A 161 6.72 -9.73 -0.91
CA PRO A 161 7.14 -8.34 -0.89
C PRO A 161 5.96 -7.36 -0.94
N ASP A 162 6.26 -6.08 -0.65
CA ASP A 162 5.28 -5.01 -0.85
C ASP A 162 4.90 -4.86 -2.33
N MET A 163 3.61 -4.63 -2.60
CA MET A 163 3.09 -4.50 -3.97
C MET A 163 3.77 -3.38 -4.78
N ALA A 164 4.30 -2.35 -4.13
CA ALA A 164 5.00 -1.26 -4.80
C ALA A 164 6.21 -1.74 -5.61
N PHE A 165 6.80 -2.89 -5.30
CA PHE A 165 7.88 -3.49 -6.11
C PHE A 165 7.42 -3.98 -7.50
N CYS A 166 6.12 -4.05 -7.76
CA CYS A 166 5.60 -4.31 -9.10
C CYS A 166 5.62 -3.09 -10.02
N ILE A 167 5.88 -1.88 -9.50
CA ILE A 167 5.93 -0.67 -10.32
C ILE A 167 7.11 -0.73 -11.29
N ASN A 168 6.87 -0.41 -12.55
CA ASN A 168 7.92 -0.32 -13.55
C ASN A 168 8.77 0.94 -13.32
N SER A 169 10.05 0.78 -12.99
CA SER A 169 10.97 1.90 -12.76
C SER A 169 11.04 2.85 -13.97
N LYS A 170 10.99 2.35 -15.21
CA LYS A 170 10.98 3.21 -16.41
C LYS A 170 9.78 4.16 -16.45
N TYR A 171 8.63 3.74 -15.92
CA TYR A 171 7.47 4.61 -15.78
C TYR A 171 7.71 5.72 -14.74
N LEU A 172 8.36 5.41 -13.63
CA LEU A 172 8.67 6.40 -12.59
C LEU A 172 9.70 7.43 -13.07
N LEU A 173 10.75 6.99 -13.76
CA LEU A 173 11.84 7.85 -14.26
C LEU A 173 11.34 8.97 -15.18
N GLN A 174 10.19 8.82 -15.84
CA GLN A 174 9.58 9.86 -16.67
C GLN A 174 9.17 11.13 -15.87
N PHE A 175 9.05 11.01 -14.56
CA PHE A 175 8.60 12.08 -13.69
C PHE A 175 9.73 12.71 -12.87
N GLU A 176 10.97 12.23 -13.01
CA GLU A 176 12.10 12.75 -12.26
C GLU A 176 12.32 14.24 -12.51
N LYS A 177 12.70 14.94 -11.46
CA LYS A 177 13.21 16.30 -11.51
C LYS A 177 14.74 16.31 -11.48
N SER A 178 15.30 17.38 -11.99
CA SER A 178 16.72 17.67 -11.83
C SER A 178 17.08 17.76 -10.34
N ASN A 179 18.25 17.22 -10.02
CA ASN A 179 18.79 17.23 -8.68
C ASN A 179 19.12 18.66 -8.22
N ASN A 180 18.71 19.04 -7.01
CA ASN A 180 18.94 20.34 -6.41
C ASN A 180 20.19 20.40 -5.52
N GLY A 181 20.93 19.28 -5.39
CA GLY A 181 22.14 19.18 -4.57
C GLY A 181 21.90 19.03 -3.06
N ARG A 182 20.63 19.00 -2.60
CA ARG A 182 20.25 19.01 -1.19
C ARG A 182 19.97 17.60 -0.66
N VAL A 183 19.89 17.51 0.65
CA VAL A 183 19.52 16.30 1.41
C VAL A 183 18.09 16.47 1.92
N LEU A 184 17.29 15.43 1.85
CA LEU A 184 15.92 15.41 2.36
C LEU A 184 15.83 14.54 3.61
N TRP A 185 15.22 15.05 4.65
CA TRP A 185 14.71 14.26 5.75
C TRP A 185 13.18 14.20 5.69
N VAL A 186 12.64 13.04 5.24
CA VAL A 186 11.19 12.79 5.29
C VAL A 186 10.83 12.39 6.71
N LYS A 187 10.47 13.41 7.50
CA LYS A 187 10.15 13.28 8.92
C LYS A 187 8.66 13.03 9.09
N ARG A 188 8.34 11.81 9.56
CA ARG A 188 6.95 11.42 9.85
C ARG A 188 6.37 12.19 11.03
N GLN A 189 5.09 12.61 10.94
CA GLN A 189 4.42 13.44 11.95
C GLN A 189 3.10 12.83 12.45
N ASP A 190 2.79 11.59 12.06
CA ASP A 190 1.54 10.90 12.45
C ASP A 190 1.74 9.93 13.64
N SER A 191 0.70 9.15 13.97
CA SER A 191 0.68 8.20 15.09
C SER A 191 1.75 7.10 15.05
N GLU A 192 2.41 6.88 13.92
CA GLU A 192 3.52 5.93 13.78
C GLU A 192 4.90 6.64 13.90
N MET A 193 4.95 7.90 14.34
CA MET A 193 6.18 8.68 14.47
C MET A 193 7.11 8.02 15.49
N PRO A 194 8.40 7.75 15.13
CA PRO A 194 9.38 7.27 16.09
C PRO A 194 9.88 8.39 17.01
N ASP A 195 10.57 8.01 18.08
CA ASP A 195 11.36 8.97 18.85
C ASP A 195 12.62 9.36 18.06
N TYR A 196 12.69 10.63 17.67
CA TYR A 196 13.82 11.19 16.94
C TYR A 196 14.91 11.81 17.84
N SER A 197 14.74 11.79 19.18
CA SER A 197 15.64 12.47 20.12
C SER A 197 17.10 11.99 20.05
N HIS A 198 17.29 10.74 19.66
CA HIS A 198 18.62 10.11 19.54
C HIS A 198 19.19 10.16 18.12
N LEU A 199 18.43 10.67 17.14
CA LEU A 199 18.86 10.73 15.77
C LEU A 199 19.73 11.96 15.52
N LYS A 200 20.99 11.73 15.15
CA LYS A 200 21.88 12.78 14.65
C LYS A 200 22.01 12.61 13.14
N ILE A 201 21.60 13.61 12.39
CA ILE A 201 21.84 13.72 10.95
C ILE A 201 23.01 14.68 10.81
N ASP A 202 24.18 14.15 10.45
CA ASP A 202 25.41 14.92 10.27
C ASP A 202 25.43 15.53 8.85
N VAL A 203 24.62 16.57 8.68
CA VAL A 203 24.47 17.32 7.42
C VAL A 203 24.32 18.79 7.77
N ASP A 204 24.93 19.68 6.99
CA ASP A 204 24.80 21.13 7.14
C ASP A 204 23.32 21.56 7.01
N ASP A 205 22.81 22.29 8.00
CA ASP A 205 21.43 22.78 8.05
C ASP A 205 21.05 23.60 6.80
N THR A 206 22.01 24.23 6.13
CA THR A 206 21.76 24.99 4.88
C THR A 206 21.44 24.10 3.70
N THR A 207 21.80 22.81 3.76
CA THR A 207 21.58 21.80 2.71
C THR A 207 20.51 20.77 3.05
N LEU A 208 19.97 20.78 4.27
CA LEU A 208 18.97 19.84 4.76
C LEU A 208 17.55 20.41 4.64
N ASP A 209 16.68 19.72 3.91
CA ASP A 209 15.24 19.98 3.91
C ASP A 209 14.53 18.98 4.79
N ILE A 210 13.65 19.46 5.71
CA ILE A 210 12.85 18.61 6.60
C ILE A 210 11.39 18.78 6.20
N GLN A 211 10.78 17.73 5.66
CA GLN A 211 9.39 17.72 5.20
C GLN A 211 8.76 16.35 5.38
N ASP A 212 7.44 16.27 5.32
CA ASP A 212 6.71 15.03 5.07
C ASP A 212 6.17 15.02 3.63
N TRP A 213 5.41 14.01 3.22
CA TRP A 213 4.83 13.93 1.89
C TRP A 213 4.00 15.19 1.54
N PRO A 214 4.35 15.94 0.49
CA PRO A 214 3.66 17.21 0.16
C PRO A 214 2.16 17.05 -0.08
N THR A 215 1.74 15.96 -0.74
CA THR A 215 0.32 15.68 -1.03
C THR A 215 -0.52 15.39 0.22
N MET A 216 0.12 15.07 1.36
CA MET A 216 -0.56 14.92 2.65
C MET A 216 -0.65 16.25 3.41
N MET A 217 0.25 17.19 3.11
CA MET A 217 0.33 18.47 3.83
C MET A 217 -0.61 19.52 3.24
N SER A 218 -0.80 19.51 1.93
CA SER A 218 -1.70 20.43 1.22
C SER A 218 -2.29 19.79 -0.03
N TYR A 219 -3.55 20.09 -0.31
CA TYR A 219 -4.22 19.60 -1.51
C TYR A 219 -4.04 20.56 -2.67
N ASP A 220 -3.60 20.04 -3.80
CA ASP A 220 -3.55 20.77 -5.05
C ASP A 220 -4.88 20.71 -5.83
N PHE A 221 -4.88 21.31 -7.02
CA PHE A 221 -6.09 21.39 -7.87
C PHE A 221 -6.68 20.02 -8.22
N VAL A 222 -5.85 19.00 -8.46
CA VAL A 222 -6.31 17.64 -8.81
C VAL A 222 -7.00 17.00 -7.61
N GLN A 223 -6.38 17.08 -6.44
CA GLN A 223 -6.91 16.53 -5.19
C GLN A 223 -8.21 17.26 -4.77
N ILE A 224 -8.23 18.60 -4.85
CA ILE A 224 -9.41 19.40 -4.53
C ILE A 224 -10.59 19.00 -5.43
N ASN A 225 -10.38 18.85 -6.74
CA ASN A 225 -11.44 18.44 -7.66
C ASN A 225 -11.90 17.01 -7.40
N PHE A 226 -10.96 16.10 -7.10
CA PHE A 226 -11.33 14.74 -6.69
C PHE A 226 -12.26 14.77 -5.47
N TYR A 227 -11.89 15.46 -4.40
CA TYR A 227 -12.70 15.51 -3.18
C TYR A 227 -14.05 16.23 -3.38
N ARG A 228 -14.14 17.19 -4.31
CA ARG A 228 -15.42 17.79 -4.68
C ARG A 228 -16.37 16.76 -5.31
N ILE A 229 -15.88 15.90 -6.20
CA ILE A 229 -16.65 14.82 -6.83
C ILE A 229 -16.97 13.75 -5.77
N TYR A 230 -15.96 13.33 -5.03
CA TYR A 230 -16.06 12.30 -3.99
C TYR A 230 -17.08 12.64 -2.90
N ASN A 231 -17.10 13.88 -2.42
CA ASN A 231 -18.05 14.32 -1.38
C ASN A 231 -19.50 14.46 -1.90
N ARG A 232 -19.69 14.62 -3.21
CA ARG A 232 -21.00 14.66 -3.87
C ARG A 232 -21.42 13.32 -4.46
N ARG A 233 -20.65 12.26 -4.22
CA ARG A 233 -20.91 10.94 -4.79
C ARG A 233 -22.29 10.44 -4.36
N ASN A 234 -22.99 9.90 -5.33
CA ASN A 234 -24.22 9.13 -5.17
C ASN A 234 -24.12 7.92 -6.10
N PHE A 235 -25.15 7.11 -6.17
CA PHE A 235 -25.16 5.93 -7.02
C PHE A 235 -24.80 6.24 -8.50
N LEU A 236 -25.27 7.36 -9.04
CA LEU A 236 -25.02 7.74 -10.43
C LEU A 236 -23.57 8.24 -10.67
N LEU A 237 -22.97 8.89 -9.68
CA LEU A 237 -21.63 9.48 -9.79
C LEU A 237 -20.52 8.54 -9.31
N GLN A 238 -20.86 7.37 -8.75
CA GLN A 238 -19.85 6.45 -8.21
C GLN A 238 -18.83 6.02 -9.26
N GLY A 239 -19.29 5.59 -10.44
CA GLY A 239 -18.38 5.18 -11.51
C GLY A 239 -17.46 6.30 -12.01
N LEU A 240 -17.95 7.55 -11.99
CA LEU A 240 -17.13 8.72 -12.31
C LEU A 240 -16.07 8.98 -11.23
N THR A 241 -16.44 8.83 -9.96
CA THR A 241 -15.50 8.94 -8.84
C THR A 241 -14.38 7.89 -8.95
N ASP A 242 -14.75 6.63 -9.18
CA ASP A 242 -13.80 5.52 -9.32
C ASP A 242 -12.89 5.72 -10.55
N LEU A 243 -13.44 6.20 -11.67
CA LEU A 243 -12.68 6.49 -12.88
C LEU A 243 -11.69 7.65 -12.66
N TYR A 244 -12.12 8.74 -12.00
CA TYR A 244 -11.24 9.87 -11.69
C TYR A 244 -10.12 9.44 -10.75
N ALA A 245 -10.43 8.66 -9.73
CA ALA A 245 -9.44 8.13 -8.80
C ALA A 245 -8.39 7.27 -9.53
N ASP A 246 -8.82 6.34 -10.40
CA ASP A 246 -7.93 5.45 -11.14
C ASP A 246 -7.11 6.16 -12.22
N LYS A 247 -7.71 7.07 -12.99
CA LYS A 247 -7.05 7.65 -14.19
C LYS A 247 -6.38 8.98 -13.96
N ILE A 248 -6.77 9.71 -12.90
CA ILE A 248 -6.28 11.07 -12.67
C ILE A 248 -5.59 11.18 -11.31
N LEU A 249 -6.28 10.84 -10.20
CA LEU A 249 -5.75 11.03 -8.86
C LEU A 249 -4.51 10.15 -8.60
N ARG A 250 -4.62 8.82 -8.82
CA ARG A 250 -3.52 7.87 -8.60
C ARG A 250 -2.26 8.26 -9.40
N PRO A 251 -2.29 8.42 -10.73
CA PRO A 251 -1.10 8.80 -11.50
C PRO A 251 -0.52 10.16 -11.06
N HIS A 252 -1.38 11.09 -10.67
CA HIS A 252 -0.96 12.40 -10.17
C HIS A 252 -0.18 12.29 -8.86
N ILE A 253 -0.70 11.55 -7.85
CA ILE A 253 -0.03 11.37 -6.56
C ILE A 253 1.30 10.62 -6.75
N VAL A 254 1.35 9.59 -7.60
CA VAL A 254 2.59 8.87 -7.93
C VAL A 254 3.62 9.83 -8.55
N LYS A 255 3.20 10.64 -9.52
CA LYS A 255 4.05 11.65 -10.16
C LYS A 255 4.62 12.64 -9.15
N GLU A 256 3.79 13.18 -8.26
CA GLU A 256 4.24 14.16 -7.26
C GLU A 256 5.17 13.49 -6.22
N ALA A 257 4.94 12.22 -5.85
CA ALA A 257 5.85 11.47 -5.00
C ALA A 257 7.23 11.29 -5.65
N VAL A 258 7.28 10.93 -6.93
CA VAL A 258 8.54 10.80 -7.68
C VAL A 258 9.25 12.13 -7.77
N ARG A 259 8.56 13.22 -8.15
CA ARG A 259 9.12 14.55 -8.25
C ARG A 259 9.69 15.06 -6.93
N PHE A 260 9.01 14.76 -5.84
CA PHE A 260 9.45 15.14 -4.50
C PHE A 260 10.76 14.45 -4.12
N ILE A 261 10.84 13.13 -4.30
CA ILE A 261 12.01 12.34 -3.91
C ILE A 261 13.19 12.56 -4.87
N SER A 262 12.94 12.60 -6.18
CA SER A 262 14.00 12.56 -7.20
C SER A 262 14.91 13.78 -7.21
N GLN A 263 14.43 14.94 -6.73
CA GLN A 263 15.21 16.20 -6.74
C GLN A 263 16.34 16.24 -5.69
N TYR A 264 16.41 15.27 -4.76
CA TYR A 264 17.41 15.27 -3.69
C TYR A 264 18.57 14.29 -3.97
N ASN A 265 19.76 14.62 -3.43
CA ASN A 265 20.95 13.78 -3.52
C ASN A 265 20.89 12.59 -2.58
N TYR A 266 20.36 12.79 -1.37
CA TYR A 266 20.29 11.79 -0.32
C TYR A 266 19.02 11.96 0.49
N ILE A 267 18.49 10.85 1.04
CA ILE A 267 17.21 10.82 1.73
C ILE A 267 17.34 10.11 3.08
N TYR A 268 16.96 10.78 4.15
CA TYR A 268 16.67 10.16 5.45
C TYR A 268 15.16 9.99 5.57
N THR A 269 14.70 8.83 6.02
CA THR A 269 13.25 8.60 6.09
C THR A 269 12.86 7.58 7.15
N SER A 270 11.75 7.85 7.84
CA SER A 270 11.01 6.89 8.65
C SER A 270 9.74 6.39 7.95
N ARG A 271 9.50 6.80 6.70
CA ARG A 271 8.40 6.30 5.89
C ARG A 271 8.87 5.17 4.97
N LEU A 272 8.30 3.99 5.17
CA LEU A 272 8.61 2.78 4.40
C LEU A 272 8.57 3.03 2.88
N HIS A 273 7.50 3.65 2.38
CA HIS A 273 7.33 3.84 0.93
C HIS A 273 8.21 4.93 0.33
N VAL A 274 8.80 5.81 1.15
CA VAL A 274 9.91 6.67 0.70
C VAL A 274 11.14 5.81 0.41
N ALA A 275 11.45 4.85 1.30
CA ALA A 275 12.56 3.92 1.09
C ALA A 275 12.33 3.04 -0.14
N ILE A 276 11.14 2.44 -0.29
CA ILE A 276 10.81 1.63 -1.48
C ILE A 276 10.92 2.46 -2.77
N LEU A 277 10.37 3.67 -2.79
CA LEU A 277 10.45 4.55 -3.94
C LEU A 277 11.90 4.95 -4.24
N SER A 278 12.71 5.19 -3.21
CA SER A 278 14.15 5.45 -3.37
C SER A 278 14.88 4.26 -4.01
N VAL A 279 14.57 3.02 -3.61
CA VAL A 279 15.11 1.81 -4.25
C VAL A 279 14.70 1.75 -5.73
N LEU A 280 13.41 2.01 -6.05
CA LEU A 280 12.89 1.98 -7.42
C LEU A 280 13.51 3.05 -8.33
N LEU A 281 13.90 4.20 -7.76
CA LEU A 281 14.56 5.32 -8.46
C LEU A 281 16.10 5.24 -8.41
N GLY A 282 16.69 4.26 -7.72
CA GLY A 282 18.13 4.17 -7.54
C GLY A 282 18.71 5.32 -6.70
N LYS A 283 17.93 5.93 -5.81
CA LYS A 283 18.37 7.03 -4.94
C LYS A 283 18.98 6.48 -3.64
N PRO A 284 20.10 7.03 -3.17
CA PRO A 284 20.68 6.66 -1.89
C PRO A 284 19.81 7.16 -0.73
N PHE A 285 19.64 6.33 0.29
CA PHE A 285 18.82 6.67 1.46
C PHE A 285 19.28 5.97 2.73
N THR A 286 18.90 6.52 3.88
CA THR A 286 18.93 5.88 5.19
C THR A 286 17.51 5.67 5.69
N LEU A 287 17.17 4.41 5.98
CA LEU A 287 15.89 4.05 6.60
C LEU A 287 16.00 4.17 8.12
N ILE A 288 15.14 4.99 8.72
CA ILE A 288 14.94 5.13 10.15
C ILE A 288 13.73 4.27 10.51
N ASP A 289 13.83 3.46 11.56
CA ASP A 289 12.71 2.62 11.95
C ASP A 289 11.53 3.46 12.49
N ASN A 290 10.33 2.89 12.46
CA ASN A 290 9.16 3.52 13.07
C ASN A 290 9.01 3.09 14.53
N SER A 291 7.99 3.61 15.23
CA SER A 291 7.78 3.41 16.69
C SER A 291 7.67 1.93 17.13
N TYR A 292 7.38 1.00 16.23
CA TYR A 292 7.17 -0.43 16.53
C TYR A 292 7.94 -1.41 15.61
N GLY A 293 9.00 -0.97 14.93
CA GLY A 293 9.92 -1.87 14.22
C GLY A 293 9.48 -2.30 12.81
N LYS A 294 8.39 -1.77 12.28
CA LYS A 294 7.79 -2.18 11.00
C LYS A 294 8.73 -2.04 9.80
N ASN A 295 9.48 -0.94 9.75
CA ASN A 295 10.34 -0.64 8.62
C ASN A 295 11.52 -1.62 8.52
N LEU A 296 12.18 -1.90 9.64
CA LEU A 296 13.28 -2.87 9.69
C LEU A 296 12.78 -4.30 9.48
N ASN A 297 11.61 -4.66 9.97
CA ASN A 297 11.03 -5.98 9.78
C ASN A 297 10.74 -6.26 8.30
N LEU A 298 10.23 -5.29 7.55
CA LEU A 298 10.04 -5.44 6.11
C LEU A 298 11.35 -5.47 5.34
N TYR A 299 12.35 -4.68 5.75
CA TYR A 299 13.65 -4.69 5.11
C TYR A 299 14.40 -6.03 5.27
N LYS A 300 14.16 -6.74 6.37
CA LYS A 300 14.76 -8.05 6.65
C LYS A 300 14.01 -9.22 6.01
N ALA A 301 12.76 -9.08 5.63
CA ALA A 301 11.94 -10.10 4.99
C ALA A 301 12.23 -10.20 3.49
#